data_1b721cf0bb2b71dbfea1c4868b2b8d03
#
_entry.id   1b721cf0bb2b71dbfea1c4868b2b8d03
#
_cell.length_a   1.000
_cell.length_b   1.000
_cell.length_c   1.000
_cell.angle_alpha   90.00
_cell.angle_beta   90.00
_cell.angle_gamma   90.00
#
_symmetry.space_group_name_H-M   'P 1'
#
loop_
_entity.id
_entity.type
_entity.pdbx_description
1 polymer ?
#
loop_
_entity_poly.entity_id
_entity_poly.type
_entity_poly.pdbx_seq_one_letter_code
_entity_poly.pdbx_strand_id
1 'polypeptide(L)'
;VAPSRGLGDVYKEVFGLLLIATVVSFAGATTASAATEAGAGLATGLGYIGAALVTGLSGIGSGIAVASSASAALGAISEDGSIFGKSMIFVAMAEGIALYGLIISFMILGKL
;
A
#
# COMPACT_ATOMS: atom_id res chain seq x y z
N VAL A 1 -23.27 -28.92 -2.02
CA VAL A 1 -23.31 -27.47 -2.21
C VAL A 1 -22.39 -26.87 -1.14
N ALA A 2 -21.36 -26.21 -1.56
CA ALA A 2 -20.51 -25.49 -0.64
C ALA A 2 -21.38 -24.52 0.17
N PRO A 3 -21.24 -24.47 1.51
CA PRO A 3 -21.94 -23.47 2.28
C PRO A 3 -21.62 -22.09 1.70
N SER A 4 -22.63 -21.26 1.58
CA SER A 4 -22.45 -19.90 1.10
C SER A 4 -21.36 -19.22 1.91
N ARG A 5 -20.20 -19.03 1.31
CA ARG A 5 -19.17 -18.18 1.90
C ARG A 5 -19.77 -16.80 2.05
N GLY A 6 -19.71 -16.24 3.25
CA GLY A 6 -20.14 -14.87 3.47
C GLY A 6 -19.40 -13.92 2.53
N LEU A 7 -20.02 -12.85 2.08
CA LEU A 7 -19.40 -11.82 1.25
C LEU A 7 -18.07 -11.34 1.83
N GLY A 8 -17.95 -11.28 3.18
CA GLY A 8 -16.72 -10.92 3.85
C GLY A 8 -15.56 -11.87 3.59
N ASP A 9 -15.82 -13.18 3.47
CA ASP A 9 -14.77 -14.17 3.18
C ASP A 9 -14.33 -14.10 1.73
N VAL A 10 -15.25 -13.86 0.78
CA VAL A 10 -14.91 -13.63 -0.62
C VAL A 10 -14.07 -12.38 -0.78
N TYR A 11 -14.39 -11.29 -0.11
CA TYR A 11 -13.59 -10.07 -0.13
C TYR A 11 -12.20 -10.27 0.46
N LYS A 12 -12.05 -11.02 1.53
CA LYS A 12 -10.76 -11.35 2.12
C LYS A 12 -9.89 -12.18 1.18
N GLU A 13 -10.47 -13.17 0.51
CA GLU A 13 -9.75 -13.99 -0.47
C GLU A 13 -9.31 -13.16 -1.67
N VAL A 14 -10.21 -12.37 -2.26
CA VAL A 14 -9.91 -11.50 -3.40
C VAL A 14 -8.88 -10.46 -3.01
N PHE A 15 -9.00 -9.85 -1.85
CA PHE A 15 -8.04 -8.87 -1.35
C PHE A 15 -6.66 -9.51 -1.10
N GLY A 16 -6.62 -10.70 -0.52
CA GLY A 16 -5.39 -11.45 -0.33
C GLY A 16 -4.70 -11.81 -1.65
N LEU A 17 -5.47 -12.27 -2.65
CA LEU A 17 -4.95 -12.56 -3.99
C LEU A 17 -4.43 -11.31 -4.69
N LEU A 18 -5.15 -10.19 -4.59
CA LEU A 18 -4.71 -8.91 -5.16
C LEU A 18 -3.44 -8.40 -4.49
N LEU A 19 -3.32 -8.52 -3.17
CA LEU A 19 -2.10 -8.18 -2.44
C LEU A 19 -0.92 -9.01 -2.90
N ILE A 20 -1.08 -10.34 -2.97
CA ILE A 20 -0.03 -11.27 -3.40
C ILE A 20 0.35 -10.96 -4.86
N ALA A 21 -0.62 -10.79 -5.75
CA ALA A 21 -0.38 -10.46 -7.15
C ALA A 21 0.36 -9.12 -7.29
N THR A 22 -0.02 -8.11 -6.52
CA THR A 22 0.64 -6.80 -6.52
C THR A 22 2.07 -6.90 -6.01
N VAL A 23 2.30 -7.60 -4.90
CA VAL A 23 3.64 -7.80 -4.34
C VAL A 23 4.54 -8.59 -5.29
N VAL A 24 4.03 -9.68 -5.88
CA VAL A 24 4.78 -10.51 -6.83
C VAL A 24 5.09 -9.73 -8.10
N SER A 25 4.12 -8.98 -8.65
CA SER A 25 4.33 -8.16 -9.84
C SER A 25 5.34 -7.05 -9.60
N PHE A 26 5.27 -6.40 -8.44
CA PHE A 26 6.19 -5.35 -8.05
C PHE A 26 7.62 -5.89 -7.83
N ALA A 27 7.75 -7.01 -7.13
CA ALA A 27 9.03 -7.69 -6.96
C ALA A 27 9.60 -8.17 -8.30
N GLY A 28 8.76 -8.71 -9.18
CA GLY A 28 9.15 -9.13 -10.52
C GLY A 28 9.61 -7.95 -11.40
N ALA A 29 8.91 -6.82 -11.34
CA ALA A 29 9.29 -5.61 -12.07
C ALA A 29 10.64 -5.05 -11.58
N THR A 30 10.89 -5.03 -10.28
CA THR A 30 12.15 -4.56 -9.71
C THR A 30 13.33 -5.46 -10.07
N THR A 31 13.14 -6.78 -10.05
CA THR A 31 14.19 -7.74 -10.45
C THR A 31 14.46 -7.67 -11.96
N ALA A 32 13.43 -7.51 -12.79
CA ALA A 32 13.59 -7.37 -14.23
C ALA A 32 14.34 -6.07 -14.59
N SER A 33 14.01 -4.96 -13.93
CA SER A 33 14.72 -3.68 -14.12
C SER A 33 16.18 -3.79 -13.69
N ALA A 34 16.46 -4.41 -12.56
CA ALA A 34 17.83 -4.64 -12.10
C ALA A 34 18.63 -5.56 -13.03
N ALA A 35 17.98 -6.54 -13.68
CA ALA A 35 18.62 -7.43 -14.65
C ALA A 35 18.88 -6.73 -16.00
N THR A 36 18.05 -5.76 -16.39
CA THR A 36 18.20 -5.04 -17.66
C THR A 36 19.33 -4.01 -17.60
N GLU A 37 19.63 -3.50 -16.41
CA GLU A 37 20.76 -2.61 -16.15
C GLU A 37 22.02 -3.38 -15.74
N ALA A 38 22.44 -4.34 -16.54
CA ALA A 38 23.62 -5.18 -16.28
C ALA A 38 24.97 -4.41 -16.16
N GLY A 39 24.96 -3.09 -16.17
CA GLY A 39 26.09 -2.20 -15.92
C GLY A 39 25.93 -1.32 -14.66
N ALA A 40 24.76 -1.33 -14.03
CA ALA A 40 24.55 -0.58 -12.79
C ALA A 40 25.29 -1.28 -11.63
N GLY A 41 26.11 -0.54 -10.90
CA GLY A 41 26.82 -1.07 -9.75
C GLY A 41 25.84 -1.56 -8.67
N LEU A 42 26.31 -2.43 -7.77
CA LEU A 42 25.55 -2.98 -6.67
C LEU A 42 24.83 -1.89 -5.85
N ALA A 43 25.48 -0.75 -5.66
CA ALA A 43 24.90 0.38 -4.92
C ALA A 43 23.62 0.91 -5.59
N THR A 44 23.60 1.03 -6.91
CA THR A 44 22.42 1.46 -7.68
C THR A 44 21.31 0.43 -7.57
N GLY A 45 21.63 -0.85 -7.70
CA GLY A 45 20.66 -1.95 -7.53
C GLY A 45 20.02 -1.96 -6.13
N LEU A 46 20.83 -1.77 -5.10
CA LEU A 46 20.33 -1.64 -3.72
C LEU A 46 19.47 -0.40 -3.52
N GLY A 47 19.79 0.68 -4.21
CA GLY A 47 18.98 1.91 -4.23
C GLY A 47 17.58 1.66 -4.80
N TYR A 48 17.47 0.94 -5.94
CA TYR A 48 16.17 0.57 -6.50
C TYR A 48 15.36 -0.33 -5.55
N ILE A 49 16.02 -1.31 -4.92
CA ILE A 49 15.36 -2.16 -3.92
C ILE A 49 14.90 -1.33 -2.71
N GLY A 50 15.75 -0.42 -2.24
CA GLY A 50 15.42 0.48 -1.14
C GLY A 50 14.18 1.34 -1.45
N ALA A 51 14.14 1.94 -2.63
CA ALA A 51 12.99 2.73 -3.08
C ALA A 51 11.71 1.88 -3.17
N ALA A 52 11.82 0.67 -3.71
CA ALA A 52 10.70 -0.27 -3.79
C ALA A 52 10.18 -0.68 -2.41
N LEU A 53 11.08 -0.99 -1.47
CA LEU A 53 10.73 -1.37 -0.10
C LEU A 53 10.05 -0.22 0.65
N VAL A 54 10.57 0.98 0.55
CA VAL A 54 9.97 2.16 1.21
C VAL A 54 8.54 2.37 0.73
N THR A 55 8.30 2.35 -0.58
CA THR A 55 6.96 2.52 -1.14
C THR A 55 6.05 1.35 -0.75
N GLY A 56 6.55 0.11 -0.86
CA GLY A 56 5.76 -1.08 -0.56
C GLY A 56 5.36 -1.17 0.91
N LEU A 57 6.30 -0.99 1.83
CA LEU A 57 6.03 -1.06 3.26
C LEU A 57 5.14 0.08 3.75
N SER A 58 5.37 1.31 3.25
CA SER A 58 4.51 2.43 3.60
C SER A 58 3.09 2.27 3.04
N GLY A 59 2.95 1.69 1.84
CA GLY A 59 1.65 1.36 1.26
C GLY A 59 0.89 0.31 2.08
N ILE A 60 1.55 -0.72 2.56
CA ILE A 60 0.94 -1.72 3.44
C ILE A 60 0.51 -1.08 4.76
N GLY A 61 1.39 -0.29 5.39
CA GLY A 61 1.07 0.41 6.64
C GLY A 61 -0.11 1.37 6.49
N SER A 62 -0.11 2.16 5.41
CA SER A 62 -1.22 3.06 5.09
C SER A 62 -2.52 2.28 4.83
N GLY A 63 -2.47 1.18 4.10
CA GLY A 63 -3.65 0.35 3.83
C GLY A 63 -4.28 -0.20 5.10
N ILE A 64 -3.49 -0.66 6.06
CA ILE A 64 -3.98 -1.11 7.37
C ILE A 64 -4.59 0.06 8.15
N ALA A 65 -3.91 1.20 8.17
CA ALA A 65 -4.39 2.39 8.86
C ALA A 65 -5.69 2.94 8.26
N VAL A 66 -5.79 2.98 6.93
CA VAL A 66 -7.02 3.39 6.22
C VAL A 66 -8.15 2.42 6.49
N ALA A 67 -7.91 1.12 6.42
CA ALA A 67 -8.95 0.11 6.70
C ALA A 67 -9.52 0.27 8.10
N SER A 68 -8.68 0.49 9.10
CA SER A 68 -9.10 0.70 10.49
C SER A 68 -9.83 2.03 10.67
N SER A 69 -9.24 3.12 10.21
CA SER A 69 -9.82 4.47 10.38
C SER A 69 -11.11 4.66 9.60
N ALA A 70 -11.17 4.14 8.36
CA ALA A 70 -12.38 4.24 7.54
C ALA A 70 -13.53 3.42 8.13
N SER A 71 -13.28 2.22 8.65
CA SER A 71 -14.32 1.42 9.31
C SER A 71 -14.88 2.14 10.53
N ALA A 72 -14.02 2.70 11.36
CA ALA A 72 -14.45 3.48 12.53
C ALA A 72 -15.20 4.76 12.12
N ALA A 73 -14.70 5.46 11.11
CA ALA A 73 -15.32 6.68 10.58
C ALA A 73 -16.73 6.40 10.03
N LEU A 74 -16.89 5.35 9.24
CA LEU A 74 -18.19 4.97 8.67
C LEU A 74 -19.19 4.57 9.75
N GLY A 75 -18.74 3.84 10.78
CA GLY A 75 -19.57 3.53 11.93
C GLY A 75 -20.08 4.78 12.65
N ALA A 76 -19.19 5.70 12.94
CA ALA A 76 -19.54 6.94 13.61
C ALA A 76 -20.46 7.84 12.76
N ILE A 77 -20.19 7.96 11.45
CA ILE A 77 -21.01 8.73 10.51
C ILE A 77 -22.43 8.16 10.39
N SER A 78 -22.58 6.85 10.51
CA SER A 78 -23.90 6.20 10.48
C SER A 78 -24.77 6.59 11.68
N GLU A 79 -24.15 6.94 12.81
CA GLU A 79 -24.84 7.41 14.00
C GLU A 79 -25.07 8.92 13.98
N ASP A 80 -24.09 9.68 13.50
CA ASP A 80 -24.17 11.14 13.39
C ASP A 80 -23.45 11.63 12.13
N GLY A 81 -24.21 11.94 11.09
CA GLY A 81 -23.68 12.44 9.83
C GLY A 81 -22.95 13.78 9.93
N SER A 82 -23.15 14.55 11.00
CA SER A 82 -22.52 15.86 11.20
C SER A 82 -21.01 15.78 11.41
N ILE A 83 -20.50 14.60 11.82
CA ILE A 83 -19.08 14.38 12.06
C ILE A 83 -18.28 13.95 10.84
N PHE A 84 -18.91 13.87 9.66
CA PHE A 84 -18.26 13.42 8.42
C PHE A 84 -16.92 14.11 8.19
N GLY A 85 -16.88 15.44 8.25
CA GLY A 85 -15.65 16.19 8.00
C GLY A 85 -14.53 15.86 8.99
N LYS A 86 -14.85 15.73 10.26
CA LYS A 86 -13.88 15.36 11.30
C LYS A 86 -13.37 13.94 11.10
N SER A 87 -14.24 13.01 10.74
CA SER A 87 -13.89 11.62 10.51
C SER A 87 -12.97 11.45 9.29
N MET A 88 -13.20 12.22 8.23
CA MET A 88 -12.38 12.17 7.02
C MET A 88 -10.95 12.66 7.25
N ILE A 89 -10.71 13.53 8.22
CA ILE A 89 -9.36 13.98 8.57
C ILE A 89 -8.49 12.77 9.01
N PHE A 90 -9.03 11.89 9.83
CA PHE A 90 -8.28 10.70 10.29
C PHE A 90 -7.98 9.74 9.15
N VAL A 91 -8.90 9.56 8.21
CA VAL A 91 -8.66 8.73 7.02
C VAL A 91 -7.58 9.36 6.14
N ALA A 92 -7.63 10.66 5.92
CA ALA A 92 -6.62 11.38 5.14
C ALA A 92 -5.22 11.31 5.79
N MET A 93 -5.15 11.41 7.12
CA MET A 93 -3.89 11.23 7.85
C MET A 93 -3.31 9.82 7.67
N ALA A 94 -4.16 8.81 7.63
CA ALA A 94 -3.73 7.43 7.39
C ALA A 94 -3.12 7.25 5.99
N GLU A 95 -3.67 7.92 4.98
CA GLU A 95 -3.09 7.93 3.62
C GLU A 95 -1.75 8.65 3.53
N GLY A 96 -1.52 9.63 4.39
CA GLY A 96 -0.27 10.37 4.46
C GLY A 96 0.97 9.48 4.64
N ILE A 97 0.83 8.34 5.30
CA ILE A 97 1.93 7.36 5.48
C ILE A 97 2.48 6.89 4.14
N ALA A 98 1.61 6.55 3.20
CA ALA A 98 2.01 6.10 1.86
C ALA A 98 2.68 7.23 1.07
N LEU A 99 2.20 8.46 1.21
CA LEU A 99 2.78 9.64 0.55
C LEU A 99 4.20 9.91 1.03
N TYR A 100 4.50 9.77 2.32
CA TYR A 100 5.86 9.87 2.82
C TYR A 100 6.79 8.82 2.20
N GLY A 101 6.34 7.58 2.12
CA GLY A 101 7.11 6.52 1.47
C GLY A 101 7.38 6.82 -0.01
N LEU A 102 6.39 7.34 -0.71
CA LEU A 102 6.52 7.73 -2.11
C LEU A 102 7.54 8.87 -2.28
N ILE A 103 7.50 9.89 -1.44
CA ILE A 103 8.45 11.01 -1.47
C ILE A 103 9.87 10.50 -1.26
N ILE A 104 10.09 9.66 -0.25
CA ILE A 104 11.43 9.09 0.03
C ILE A 104 11.90 8.26 -1.16
N SER A 105 11.01 7.48 -1.77
CA SER A 105 11.33 6.70 -2.96
C SER A 105 11.81 7.59 -4.12
N PHE A 106 11.12 8.68 -4.40
CA PHE A 106 11.55 9.64 -5.41
C PHE A 106 12.89 10.30 -5.07
N MET A 107 13.12 10.59 -3.80
CA MET A 107 14.41 11.13 -3.37
C MET A 107 15.57 10.14 -3.57
N ILE A 108 15.31 8.85 -3.36
CA ILE A 108 16.30 7.79 -3.62
C ILE A 108 16.53 7.70 -5.13
N LEU A 109 15.47 7.56 -5.93
CA LEU A 109 15.56 7.42 -7.37
C LEU A 109 16.23 8.63 -8.05
N GLY A 110 16.02 9.82 -7.52
CA GLY A 110 16.66 11.05 -8.02
C GLY A 110 18.15 11.15 -7.76
N LYS A 111 18.71 10.24 -6.95
CA LYS A 111 20.15 10.17 -6.66
C LYS A 111 20.85 9.01 -7.36
N LEU A 112 20.11 8.15 -8.00
CA LEU A 112 20.65 7.00 -8.74
C LEU A 112 20.94 7.38 -10.19
#